data_3f16daf8b92bf0340ca565b842031ff8
#
_entry.id   3f16daf8b92bf0340ca565b842031ff8
#
_cell.length_a   1.000
_cell.length_b   1.000
_cell.length_c   1.000
_cell.angle_alpha   90.00
_cell.angle_beta   90.00
_cell.angle_gamma   90.00
#
_symmetry.space_group_name_H-M   'P 1'
#
loop_
_entity.id
_entity.type
_entity.pdbx_description
1 polymer ?
#
loop_
_entity_poly.entity_id
_entity_poly.type
_entity_poly.pdbx_seq_one_letter_code
_entity_poly.pdbx_strand_id
1 'polypeptide(L)'
;MFTMMLIPMMAHAGSDDPAPKTHEDNVAVNSRVLVIRALDNVKSNYYDDYLLVENTDIAQDSVNQVYNGVVEHNLQKAGTGLHFVNMDDHALNSSLWQPIVSNIVLKGEGENLRADLSAISRADLKKAMQDAGARYLLVIDAQYLRYTEKPMPMMYHFVNYSLYDSNEQKLTSGQNYFPAYQPQRKAELEKASMKSVRKIAEQLSKVIKAQ
;
A
#
# COMPACT_ATOMS: atom_id res chain seq x y z
N MET A 1 -18.94 -18.74 79.70
CA MET A 1 -19.94 -18.18 78.79
C MET A 1 -19.19 -17.28 77.83
N PHE A 2 -18.73 -17.82 76.67
CA PHE A 2 -17.96 -17.13 75.68
C PHE A 2 -18.86 -16.82 74.50
N THR A 3 -19.10 -15.54 74.24
CA THR A 3 -19.90 -15.11 73.09
C THR A 3 -18.98 -14.86 71.90
N MET A 4 -19.18 -15.71 70.87
CA MET A 4 -18.39 -15.66 69.61
C MET A 4 -19.09 -14.66 68.68
N MET A 5 -18.43 -13.56 68.37
CA MET A 5 -18.88 -12.57 67.38
C MET A 5 -18.48 -13.01 65.98
N LEU A 6 -19.50 -13.31 65.15
CA LEU A 6 -19.32 -13.53 63.71
C LEU A 6 -19.27 -12.17 62.99
N ILE A 7 -18.15 -11.92 62.29
CA ILE A 7 -18.00 -10.78 61.36
C ILE A 7 -18.40 -11.26 59.96
N PRO A 8 -19.34 -10.65 59.25
CA PRO A 8 -19.63 -11.00 57.88
C PRO A 8 -18.54 -10.44 56.94
N MET A 9 -17.88 -11.32 56.16
CA MET A 9 -17.03 -10.97 55.07
C MET A 9 -17.89 -10.44 53.89
N MET A 10 -17.79 -9.14 53.59
CA MET A 10 -18.33 -8.59 52.34
C MET A 10 -17.40 -8.96 51.21
N ALA A 11 -17.88 -9.77 50.29
CA ALA A 11 -17.25 -10.06 49.02
C ALA A 11 -17.43 -8.80 48.10
N HIS A 12 -16.36 -8.13 47.75
CA HIS A 12 -16.36 -7.15 46.68
C HIS A 12 -16.36 -7.92 45.37
N ALA A 13 -17.48 -7.89 44.65
CA ALA A 13 -17.55 -8.26 43.27
C ALA A 13 -16.87 -7.15 42.47
N GLY A 14 -15.64 -7.40 42.00
CA GLY A 14 -15.00 -6.54 41.01
C GLY A 14 -15.77 -6.62 39.71
N SER A 15 -16.37 -5.52 39.28
CA SER A 15 -16.90 -5.37 37.95
C SER A 15 -15.73 -5.24 36.97
N ASP A 16 -15.41 -6.31 36.24
CA ASP A 16 -14.54 -6.26 35.07
C ASP A 16 -15.30 -5.57 33.91
N ASP A 17 -15.51 -4.26 34.03
CA ASP A 17 -15.89 -3.49 32.87
C ASP A 17 -14.67 -3.36 31.95
N PRO A 18 -14.77 -3.78 30.66
CA PRO A 18 -13.67 -3.62 29.72
C PRO A 18 -13.37 -2.12 29.58
N ALA A 19 -12.09 -1.79 29.73
CA ALA A 19 -11.63 -0.41 29.56
C ALA A 19 -12.15 0.20 28.26
N PRO A 20 -12.59 1.47 28.24
CA PRO A 20 -13.09 2.11 27.05
C PRO A 20 -11.99 2.10 25.98
N LYS A 21 -12.32 1.55 24.80
CA LYS A 21 -11.39 1.53 23.64
C LYS A 21 -10.98 2.96 23.32
N THR A 22 -9.68 3.20 23.25
CA THR A 22 -9.15 4.53 22.95
C THR A 22 -9.53 4.94 21.53
N HIS A 23 -9.56 6.23 21.25
CA HIS A 23 -9.85 6.76 19.90
C HIS A 23 -8.86 6.21 18.86
N GLU A 24 -7.61 5.94 19.28
CA GLU A 24 -6.57 5.34 18.45
C GLU A 24 -6.90 3.90 18.03
N ASP A 25 -7.47 3.07 18.93
CA ASP A 25 -7.88 1.70 18.63
C ASP A 25 -9.02 1.67 17.59
N ASN A 26 -9.94 2.63 17.67
CA ASN A 26 -11.04 2.76 16.70
C ASN A 26 -10.56 3.22 15.32
N VAL A 27 -9.52 4.07 15.25
CA VAL A 27 -8.90 4.49 13.97
C VAL A 27 -8.17 3.32 13.32
N ALA A 28 -7.45 2.50 14.09
CA ALA A 28 -6.73 1.33 13.58
C ALA A 28 -7.69 0.27 12.99
N VAL A 29 -8.80 0.00 13.66
CA VAL A 29 -9.81 -0.97 13.20
C VAL A 29 -10.54 -0.50 11.93
N ASN A 30 -10.68 0.82 11.71
CA ASN A 30 -11.37 1.38 10.55
C ASN A 30 -10.45 1.80 9.39
N SER A 31 -9.15 1.57 9.50
CA SER A 31 -8.17 2.05 8.50
C SER A 31 -7.77 0.99 7.50
N ARG A 32 -8.76 0.28 6.93
CA ARG A 32 -8.51 -0.66 5.85
C ARG A 32 -8.26 0.08 4.54
N VAL A 33 -7.07 -0.12 3.99
CA VAL A 33 -6.58 0.49 2.75
C VAL A 33 -6.48 -0.59 1.69
N LEU A 34 -7.31 -0.49 0.67
CA LEU A 34 -7.21 -1.37 -0.50
C LEU A 34 -6.06 -0.89 -1.37
N VAL A 35 -5.20 -1.79 -1.80
CA VAL A 35 -4.07 -1.48 -2.68
C VAL A 35 -4.36 -2.04 -4.06
N ILE A 36 -4.34 -1.16 -5.06
CA ILE A 36 -4.39 -1.54 -6.47
C ILE A 36 -3.22 -0.90 -7.23
N ARG A 37 -3.03 -1.32 -8.46
CA ARG A 37 -2.01 -0.77 -9.34
C ARG A 37 -2.56 -0.48 -10.73
N ALA A 38 -1.97 0.47 -11.43
CA ALA A 38 -2.16 0.62 -12.86
C ALA A 38 -1.52 -0.59 -13.59
N LEU A 39 -2.13 -1.01 -14.67
CA LEU A 39 -1.56 -2.04 -15.53
C LEU A 39 -0.28 -1.53 -16.19
N ASP A 40 0.69 -2.41 -16.38
CA ASP A 40 1.95 -2.10 -17.03
C ASP A 40 2.61 -0.82 -16.50
N ASN A 41 2.71 -0.70 -15.17
CA ASN A 41 3.14 0.52 -14.48
C ASN A 41 4.62 0.56 -14.11
N VAL A 42 5.40 -0.45 -14.45
CA VAL A 42 6.88 -0.47 -14.30
C VAL A 42 7.50 0.08 -15.58
N LYS A 43 8.20 1.19 -15.48
CA LYS A 43 8.82 1.90 -16.62
C LYS A 43 10.26 2.24 -16.33
N SER A 44 11.07 2.41 -17.36
CA SER A 44 12.47 2.81 -17.23
C SER A 44 12.91 3.72 -18.36
N ASN A 45 13.96 4.51 -18.12
CA ASN A 45 14.63 5.29 -19.16
C ASN A 45 15.75 4.50 -19.86
N TYR A 46 16.11 3.31 -19.37
CA TYR A 46 17.24 2.54 -19.89
C TYR A 46 16.96 1.05 -19.97
N TYR A 47 16.37 0.47 -18.92
CA TYR A 47 16.08 -0.95 -18.86
C TYR A 47 14.69 -1.23 -19.44
N ASP A 48 14.62 -1.77 -20.64
CA ASP A 48 13.42 -2.44 -21.11
C ASP A 48 13.21 -3.78 -20.39
N ASP A 49 12.08 -4.42 -20.60
CA ASP A 49 11.77 -5.69 -19.95
C ASP A 49 12.82 -6.78 -20.24
N TYR A 50 13.40 -6.78 -21.44
CA TYR A 50 14.43 -7.73 -21.82
C TYR A 50 15.70 -7.55 -20.98
N LEU A 51 16.20 -6.31 -20.85
CA LEU A 51 17.38 -6.02 -20.05
C LEU A 51 17.15 -6.26 -18.55
N LEU A 52 15.92 -6.07 -18.04
CA LEU A 52 15.57 -6.42 -16.67
C LEU A 52 15.66 -7.93 -16.48
N VAL A 53 15.13 -8.72 -17.41
CA VAL A 53 15.19 -10.19 -17.36
C VAL A 53 16.63 -10.69 -17.39
N GLU A 54 17.48 -10.16 -18.27
CA GLU A 54 18.89 -10.58 -18.34
C GLU A 54 19.69 -10.29 -17.06
N ASN A 55 19.33 -9.22 -16.34
CA ASN A 55 20.07 -8.77 -15.15
C ASN A 55 19.45 -9.25 -13.83
N THR A 56 18.30 -9.89 -13.88
CA THR A 56 17.58 -10.39 -12.70
C THR A 56 17.15 -11.84 -12.92
N ASP A 57 16.52 -12.45 -11.93
CA ASP A 57 15.85 -13.75 -12.03
C ASP A 57 14.34 -13.63 -12.29
N ILE A 58 13.89 -12.46 -12.78
CA ILE A 58 12.48 -12.13 -12.99
C ILE A 58 12.12 -12.48 -14.44
N ALA A 59 11.09 -13.30 -14.64
CA ALA A 59 10.58 -13.58 -15.99
C ALA A 59 9.93 -12.32 -16.60
N GLN A 60 10.02 -12.18 -17.93
CA GLN A 60 9.58 -10.97 -18.64
C GLN A 60 8.11 -10.63 -18.41
N ASP A 61 7.23 -11.62 -18.43
CA ASP A 61 5.81 -11.48 -18.16
C ASP A 61 5.47 -11.19 -16.68
N SER A 62 6.47 -11.33 -15.79
CA SER A 62 6.32 -11.18 -14.35
C SER A 62 6.92 -9.89 -13.79
N VAL A 63 7.55 -9.03 -14.60
CA VAL A 63 8.21 -7.79 -14.16
C VAL A 63 7.23 -6.92 -13.36
N ASN A 64 6.09 -6.59 -13.93
CA ASN A 64 5.08 -5.76 -13.25
C ASN A 64 4.57 -6.41 -11.97
N GLN A 65 4.32 -7.72 -11.97
CA GLN A 65 3.87 -8.46 -10.80
C GLN A 65 4.91 -8.46 -9.68
N VAL A 66 6.18 -8.72 -9.99
CA VAL A 66 7.25 -8.81 -8.99
C VAL A 66 7.52 -7.44 -8.36
N TYR A 67 7.68 -6.38 -9.16
CA TYR A 67 7.96 -5.04 -8.65
C TYR A 67 6.82 -4.51 -7.78
N ASN A 68 5.57 -4.65 -8.23
CA ASN A 68 4.41 -4.23 -7.43
C ASN A 68 4.23 -5.11 -6.20
N GLY A 69 4.37 -6.42 -6.33
CA GLY A 69 4.27 -7.36 -5.21
C GLY A 69 5.27 -7.09 -4.09
N VAL A 70 6.48 -6.62 -4.42
CA VAL A 70 7.49 -6.19 -3.43
C VAL A 70 7.01 -4.95 -2.66
N VAL A 71 6.46 -3.95 -3.34
CA VAL A 71 5.92 -2.75 -2.69
C VAL A 71 4.73 -3.12 -1.79
N GLU A 72 3.80 -3.90 -2.31
CA GLU A 72 2.61 -4.37 -1.59
C GLU A 72 2.97 -5.16 -0.32
N HIS A 73 3.93 -6.10 -0.44
CA HIS A 73 4.42 -6.88 0.68
C HIS A 73 5.07 -6.00 1.77
N ASN A 74 5.89 -5.03 1.38
CA ASN A 74 6.54 -4.12 2.30
C ASN A 74 5.54 -3.13 2.95
N LEU A 75 4.45 -2.75 2.27
CA LEU A 75 3.35 -1.98 2.86
C LEU A 75 2.70 -2.76 4.00
N GLN A 76 2.39 -4.04 3.80
CA GLN A 76 1.81 -4.90 4.85
C GLN A 76 2.71 -5.03 6.07
N LYS A 77 4.04 -5.05 5.87
CA LYS A 77 5.05 -5.15 6.94
C LYS A 77 5.39 -3.82 7.61
N ALA A 78 4.85 -2.69 7.15
CA ALA A 78 5.30 -1.36 7.59
C ALA A 78 4.99 -1.01 9.06
N GLY A 79 4.03 -1.68 9.70
CA GLY A 79 3.74 -1.52 11.13
C GLY A 79 3.16 -0.16 11.53
N THR A 80 2.39 0.49 10.64
CA THR A 80 1.86 1.85 10.85
C THR A 80 0.45 1.90 11.46
N GLY A 81 -0.13 0.75 11.80
CA GLY A 81 -1.53 0.63 12.24
C GLY A 81 -2.53 0.65 11.08
N LEU A 82 -2.10 0.86 9.83
CA LEU A 82 -2.93 0.69 8.65
C LEU A 82 -2.98 -0.78 8.24
N HIS A 83 -4.16 -1.24 7.85
CA HIS A 83 -4.35 -2.58 7.31
C HIS A 83 -4.41 -2.53 5.79
N PHE A 84 -3.29 -2.78 5.14
CA PHE A 84 -3.18 -2.84 3.68
C PHE A 84 -3.69 -4.19 3.17
N VAL A 85 -4.68 -4.13 2.26
CA VAL A 85 -5.26 -5.29 1.59
C VAL A 85 -4.86 -5.24 0.13
N ASN A 86 -3.98 -6.14 -0.26
CA ASN A 86 -3.55 -6.22 -1.66
C ASN A 86 -4.57 -7.01 -2.47
N MET A 87 -4.75 -6.59 -3.71
CA MET A 87 -5.49 -7.34 -4.70
C MET A 87 -4.51 -8.22 -5.48
N ASP A 88 -4.68 -9.53 -5.39
CA ASP A 88 -3.93 -10.45 -6.26
C ASP A 88 -4.38 -10.34 -7.72
N ASP A 89 -3.63 -10.93 -8.64
CA ASP A 89 -3.93 -10.85 -10.06
C ASP A 89 -5.29 -11.49 -10.42
N HIS A 90 -5.71 -12.52 -9.69
CA HIS A 90 -7.02 -13.14 -9.87
C HIS A 90 -8.15 -12.17 -9.52
N ALA A 91 -8.02 -11.46 -8.39
CA ALA A 91 -8.99 -10.47 -7.96
C ALA A 91 -9.01 -9.26 -8.91
N LEU A 92 -7.85 -8.77 -9.36
CA LEU A 92 -7.73 -7.67 -10.34
C LEU A 92 -8.35 -8.03 -11.70
N ASN A 93 -8.31 -9.30 -12.10
CA ASN A 93 -8.93 -9.80 -13.33
C ASN A 93 -10.40 -10.21 -13.17
N SER A 94 -10.99 -10.02 -11.99
CA SER A 94 -12.43 -10.27 -11.80
C SER A 94 -13.31 -9.31 -12.61
N SER A 95 -14.56 -9.69 -12.87
CA SER A 95 -15.52 -8.85 -13.60
C SER A 95 -15.78 -7.50 -12.94
N LEU A 96 -15.51 -7.36 -11.63
CA LEU A 96 -15.64 -6.12 -10.88
C LEU A 96 -14.43 -5.20 -11.03
N TRP A 97 -13.21 -5.73 -10.91
CA TRP A 97 -12.00 -4.94 -10.85
C TRP A 97 -11.31 -4.75 -12.20
N GLN A 98 -11.44 -5.72 -13.10
CA GLN A 98 -10.83 -5.63 -14.42
C GLN A 98 -11.26 -4.37 -15.20
N PRO A 99 -12.55 -3.97 -15.25
CA PRO A 99 -12.95 -2.70 -15.90
C PRO A 99 -12.34 -1.46 -15.20
N ILE A 100 -12.15 -1.50 -13.88
CA ILE A 100 -11.56 -0.41 -13.12
C ILE A 100 -10.08 -0.27 -13.48
N VAL A 101 -9.30 -1.34 -13.31
CA VAL A 101 -7.84 -1.28 -13.51
C VAL A 101 -7.45 -1.04 -14.97
N SER A 102 -8.26 -1.54 -15.94
CA SER A 102 -8.02 -1.31 -17.37
C SER A 102 -8.23 0.13 -17.80
N ASN A 103 -9.03 0.91 -17.05
CA ASN A 103 -9.31 2.32 -17.31
C ASN A 103 -8.40 3.28 -16.53
N ILE A 104 -7.47 2.75 -15.73
CA ILE A 104 -6.41 3.58 -15.13
C ILE A 104 -5.41 3.96 -16.21
N VAL A 105 -5.27 5.24 -16.50
CA VAL A 105 -4.35 5.76 -17.50
C VAL A 105 -3.15 6.39 -16.81
N LEU A 106 -1.93 6.04 -17.25
CA LEU A 106 -0.73 6.72 -16.78
C LEU A 106 -0.54 8.05 -17.52
N LYS A 107 -0.39 9.15 -16.78
CA LYS A 107 -0.10 10.50 -17.30
C LYS A 107 1.22 11.03 -16.73
N GLY A 108 1.89 11.89 -17.49
CA GLY A 108 3.20 12.43 -17.14
C GLY A 108 4.32 11.69 -17.85
N GLU A 109 5.56 11.97 -17.44
CA GLU A 109 6.77 11.41 -18.05
C GLU A 109 7.79 11.02 -16.97
N GLY A 110 8.56 9.98 -17.24
CA GLY A 110 9.64 9.53 -16.37
C GLY A 110 9.18 9.26 -14.93
N GLU A 111 9.93 9.76 -13.97
CA GLU A 111 9.62 9.65 -12.56
C GLU A 111 8.35 10.40 -12.11
N ASN A 112 7.75 11.22 -13.00
CA ASN A 112 6.53 11.97 -12.70
C ASN A 112 5.25 11.28 -13.20
N LEU A 113 5.33 10.05 -13.67
CA LEU A 113 4.16 9.26 -14.06
C LEU A 113 3.18 9.13 -12.90
N ARG A 114 1.89 9.38 -13.17
CA ARG A 114 0.79 9.28 -12.19
C ARG A 114 -0.41 8.58 -12.81
N ALA A 115 -1.12 7.83 -12.00
CA ALA A 115 -2.40 7.25 -12.38
C ALA A 115 -3.48 8.34 -12.48
N ASP A 116 -4.22 8.32 -13.58
CA ASP A 116 -5.42 9.10 -13.77
C ASP A 116 -6.64 8.18 -13.78
N LEU A 117 -7.54 8.40 -12.83
CA LEU A 117 -8.76 7.64 -12.62
C LEU A 117 -9.99 8.33 -13.23
N SER A 118 -9.82 9.42 -13.95
CA SER A 118 -10.94 10.24 -14.46
C SER A 118 -11.87 9.50 -15.45
N ALA A 119 -11.38 8.43 -16.08
CA ALA A 119 -12.17 7.58 -16.97
C ALA A 119 -12.97 6.49 -16.23
N ILE A 120 -12.75 6.32 -14.93
CA ILE A 120 -13.43 5.29 -14.13
C ILE A 120 -14.75 5.82 -13.61
N SER A 121 -15.80 5.00 -13.72
CA SER A 121 -17.10 5.31 -13.12
C SER A 121 -16.98 5.40 -11.60
N ARG A 122 -17.40 6.54 -11.03
CA ARG A 122 -17.44 6.74 -9.57
C ARG A 122 -18.29 5.69 -8.86
N ALA A 123 -19.43 5.34 -9.46
CA ALA A 123 -20.32 4.33 -8.87
C ALA A 123 -19.64 2.95 -8.79
N ASP A 124 -18.91 2.57 -9.85
CA ASP A 124 -18.22 1.28 -9.89
C ASP A 124 -17.06 1.23 -8.90
N LEU A 125 -16.27 2.31 -8.82
CA LEU A 125 -15.16 2.38 -7.86
C LEU A 125 -15.67 2.34 -6.41
N LYS A 126 -16.72 3.11 -6.10
CA LYS A 126 -17.35 3.11 -4.78
C LYS A 126 -17.89 1.73 -4.41
N LYS A 127 -18.60 1.08 -5.36
CA LYS A 127 -19.10 -0.28 -5.15
C LYS A 127 -17.97 -1.26 -4.90
N ALA A 128 -16.92 -1.21 -5.71
CA ALA A 128 -15.76 -2.09 -5.57
C ALA A 128 -15.03 -1.91 -4.22
N MET A 129 -14.87 -0.68 -3.74
CA MET A 129 -14.31 -0.40 -2.42
C MET A 129 -15.22 -0.91 -1.29
N GLN A 130 -16.55 -0.76 -1.42
CA GLN A 130 -17.51 -1.28 -0.45
C GLN A 130 -17.48 -2.80 -0.38
N ASP A 131 -17.48 -3.49 -1.52
CA ASP A 131 -17.41 -4.95 -1.60
C ASP A 131 -16.09 -5.49 -1.00
N ALA A 132 -14.98 -4.74 -1.15
CA ALA A 132 -13.70 -5.02 -0.49
C ALA A 132 -13.67 -4.64 1.00
N GLY A 133 -14.70 -3.99 1.53
CA GLY A 133 -14.74 -3.47 2.90
C GLY A 133 -13.64 -2.44 3.18
N ALA A 134 -13.21 -1.71 2.15
CA ALA A 134 -12.13 -0.73 2.24
C ALA A 134 -12.67 0.69 2.40
N ARG A 135 -12.06 1.45 3.32
CA ARG A 135 -12.35 2.86 3.52
C ARG A 135 -11.49 3.76 2.64
N TYR A 136 -10.29 3.30 2.31
CA TYR A 136 -9.33 4.03 1.50
C TYR A 136 -8.85 3.18 0.35
N LEU A 137 -8.49 3.84 -0.74
CA LEU A 137 -7.90 3.23 -1.93
C LEU A 137 -6.49 3.82 -2.13
N LEU A 138 -5.48 2.99 -2.07
CA LEU A 138 -4.11 3.31 -2.46
C LEU A 138 -3.88 2.79 -3.87
N VAL A 139 -3.55 3.68 -4.78
CA VAL A 139 -3.11 3.32 -6.13
C VAL A 139 -1.58 3.42 -6.18
N ILE A 140 -0.90 2.32 -6.52
CA ILE A 140 0.50 2.35 -6.94
C ILE A 140 0.48 2.87 -8.38
N ASP A 141 0.71 4.17 -8.54
CA ASP A 141 0.57 4.86 -9.83
C ASP A 141 1.57 4.29 -10.85
N ALA A 142 2.85 4.39 -10.51
CA ALA A 142 3.94 3.88 -11.35
C ALA A 142 5.18 3.58 -10.51
N GLN A 143 5.97 2.63 -10.99
CA GLN A 143 7.35 2.43 -10.58
C GLN A 143 8.25 2.80 -11.74
N TYR A 144 9.13 3.77 -11.52
CA TYR A 144 10.04 4.26 -12.57
C TYR A 144 11.50 3.99 -12.20
N LEU A 145 12.19 3.29 -13.08
CA LEU A 145 13.59 2.93 -12.92
C LEU A 145 14.44 3.92 -13.70
N ARG A 146 15.02 4.92 -13.01
CA ARG A 146 15.89 5.91 -13.61
C ARG A 146 17.34 5.50 -13.48
N TYR A 147 17.98 5.20 -14.59
CA TYR A 147 19.41 4.96 -14.66
C TYR A 147 20.17 6.26 -14.96
N THR A 148 21.30 6.45 -14.28
CA THR A 148 22.25 7.53 -14.49
C THR A 148 23.66 6.97 -14.54
N GLU A 149 24.49 7.45 -15.47
CA GLU A 149 25.88 7.01 -15.59
C GLU A 149 26.84 7.85 -14.73
N LYS A 150 26.54 9.12 -14.53
CA LYS A 150 27.41 10.07 -13.84
C LYS A 150 26.78 10.57 -12.54
N PRO A 151 27.58 10.82 -11.48
CA PRO A 151 29.04 10.64 -11.37
C PRO A 151 29.48 9.18 -11.28
N MET A 152 28.54 8.25 -11.02
CA MET A 152 28.75 6.81 -11.05
C MET A 152 27.46 6.14 -11.55
N PRO A 153 27.55 4.94 -12.15
CA PRO A 153 26.36 4.19 -12.54
C PRO A 153 25.44 3.94 -11.33
N MET A 154 24.20 4.39 -11.43
CA MET A 154 23.22 4.27 -10.38
C MET A 154 21.81 4.13 -10.95
N MET A 155 21.02 3.24 -10.41
CA MET A 155 19.60 3.13 -10.68
C MET A 155 18.79 3.61 -9.48
N TYR A 156 17.82 4.48 -9.73
CA TYR A 156 16.86 4.95 -8.74
C TYR A 156 15.51 4.34 -9.04
N HIS A 157 14.96 3.65 -8.06
CA HIS A 157 13.62 3.08 -8.13
C HIS A 157 12.64 4.07 -7.50
N PHE A 158 11.86 4.76 -8.30
CA PHE A 158 10.80 5.66 -7.85
C PHE A 158 9.49 4.88 -7.70
N VAL A 159 8.82 5.04 -6.58
CA VAL A 159 7.48 4.50 -6.32
C VAL A 159 6.52 5.68 -6.19
N ASN A 160 5.64 5.82 -7.15
CA ASN A 160 4.62 6.86 -7.21
C ASN A 160 3.29 6.29 -6.70
N TYR A 161 2.56 7.08 -5.93
CA TYR A 161 1.31 6.63 -5.34
C TYR A 161 0.30 7.77 -5.18
N SER A 162 -0.99 7.40 -5.15
CA SER A 162 -2.11 8.28 -4.86
C SER A 162 -3.07 7.59 -3.89
N LEU A 163 -3.57 8.34 -2.89
CA LEU A 163 -4.53 7.88 -1.90
C LEU A 163 -5.87 8.57 -2.11
N TYR A 164 -6.95 7.80 -2.10
CA TYR A 164 -8.33 8.26 -2.23
C TYR A 164 -9.17 7.79 -1.05
N ASP A 165 -10.19 8.55 -0.70
CA ASP A 165 -11.21 8.13 0.25
C ASP A 165 -12.35 7.36 -0.44
N SER A 166 -13.35 6.93 0.35
CA SER A 166 -14.53 6.21 -0.15
C SER A 166 -15.49 7.08 -0.99
N ASN A 167 -15.27 8.40 -1.04
CA ASN A 167 -15.98 9.33 -1.91
C ASN A 167 -15.17 9.67 -3.17
N GLU A 168 -14.06 8.93 -3.41
CA GLU A 168 -13.14 9.09 -4.54
C GLU A 168 -12.41 10.45 -4.55
N GLN A 169 -12.43 11.15 -3.42
CA GLN A 169 -11.62 12.33 -3.27
C GLN A 169 -10.17 11.94 -3.08
N LYS A 170 -9.28 12.49 -3.91
CA LYS A 170 -7.84 12.32 -3.73
C LYS A 170 -7.40 13.06 -2.47
N LEU A 171 -6.94 12.30 -1.48
CA LEU A 171 -6.45 12.83 -0.21
C LEU A 171 -5.00 13.29 -0.31
N THR A 172 -4.18 12.53 -1.02
CA THR A 172 -2.76 12.84 -1.25
C THR A 172 -2.22 12.08 -2.44
N SER A 173 -1.12 12.56 -2.97
CA SER A 173 -0.25 11.80 -3.87
C SER A 173 1.20 12.07 -3.48
N GLY A 174 2.07 11.12 -3.77
CA GLY A 174 3.45 11.24 -3.39
C GLY A 174 4.38 10.37 -4.21
N GLN A 175 5.64 10.51 -3.89
CA GLN A 175 6.71 9.73 -4.47
C GLN A 175 7.73 9.41 -3.39
N ASN A 176 8.25 8.20 -3.42
CA ASN A 176 9.45 7.87 -2.65
C ASN A 176 10.39 7.06 -3.53
N TYR A 177 11.67 6.99 -3.18
CA TYR A 177 12.64 6.26 -3.98
C TYR A 177 13.70 5.57 -3.12
N PHE A 178 14.36 4.59 -3.71
CA PHE A 178 15.56 3.98 -3.17
C PHE A 178 16.57 3.76 -4.31
N PRO A 179 17.88 3.91 -4.03
CA PRO A 179 18.93 3.69 -5.02
C PRO A 179 19.37 2.22 -5.04
N ALA A 180 19.83 1.76 -6.20
CA ALA A 180 20.55 0.50 -6.41
C ALA A 180 21.62 0.71 -7.48
N TYR A 181 22.70 -0.09 -7.44
CA TYR A 181 23.76 0.00 -8.45
C TYR A 181 23.36 -0.66 -9.78
N GLN A 182 22.47 -1.63 -9.71
CA GLN A 182 22.00 -2.42 -10.86
C GLN A 182 20.59 -2.97 -10.57
N PRO A 183 19.89 -3.50 -11.57
CA PRO A 183 18.64 -4.21 -11.34
C PRO A 183 18.80 -5.28 -10.25
N GLN A 184 17.82 -5.36 -9.37
CA GLN A 184 17.88 -6.23 -8.19
C GLN A 184 17.03 -7.47 -8.40
N ARG A 185 17.51 -8.63 -7.93
CA ARG A 185 16.65 -9.81 -7.77
C ARG A 185 15.54 -9.54 -6.77
N LYS A 186 14.47 -10.31 -6.84
CA LYS A 186 13.29 -10.09 -5.99
C LYS A 186 13.61 -9.91 -4.50
N ALA A 187 14.43 -10.79 -3.92
CA ALA A 187 14.77 -10.74 -2.51
C ALA A 187 15.59 -9.49 -2.12
N GLU A 188 16.50 -9.05 -3.00
CA GLU A 188 17.31 -7.85 -2.81
C GLU A 188 16.45 -6.60 -2.97
N LEU A 189 15.54 -6.59 -3.95
CA LEU A 189 14.58 -5.53 -4.20
C LEU A 189 13.65 -5.33 -2.99
N GLU A 190 13.14 -6.42 -2.40
CA GLU A 190 12.32 -6.38 -1.18
C GLU A 190 13.07 -5.72 -0.03
N LYS A 191 14.32 -6.12 0.20
CA LYS A 191 15.16 -5.54 1.26
C LYS A 191 15.51 -4.08 1.00
N ALA A 192 15.88 -3.71 -0.22
CA ALA A 192 16.27 -2.36 -0.60
C ALA A 192 15.11 -1.37 -0.51
N SER A 193 13.90 -1.78 -0.90
CA SER A 193 12.70 -0.93 -0.90
C SER A 193 12.05 -0.76 0.47
N MET A 194 12.32 -1.64 1.45
CA MET A 194 11.65 -1.69 2.76
C MET A 194 11.57 -0.32 3.45
N LYS A 195 12.70 0.40 3.55
CA LYS A 195 12.75 1.72 4.21
C LYS A 195 11.94 2.77 3.46
N SER A 196 11.99 2.75 2.13
CA SER A 196 11.27 3.68 1.27
C SER A 196 9.77 3.44 1.35
N VAL A 197 9.33 2.20 1.25
CA VAL A 197 7.91 1.82 1.33
C VAL A 197 7.34 2.09 2.74
N ARG A 198 8.13 1.84 3.80
CA ARG A 198 7.73 2.21 5.16
C ARG A 198 7.46 3.72 5.29
N LYS A 199 8.28 4.59 4.68
CA LYS A 199 8.02 6.04 4.66
C LYS A 199 6.70 6.38 3.94
N ILE A 200 6.38 5.68 2.85
CA ILE A 200 5.08 5.82 2.19
C ILE A 200 3.96 5.49 3.19
N ALA A 201 4.01 4.34 3.84
CA ALA A 201 2.99 3.93 4.81
C ALA A 201 2.85 4.91 6.00
N GLU A 202 3.96 5.47 6.49
CA GLU A 202 3.97 6.50 7.54
C GLU A 202 3.30 7.80 7.07
N GLN A 203 3.53 8.23 5.84
CA GLN A 203 2.88 9.40 5.24
C GLN A 203 1.38 9.18 5.07
N LEU A 204 0.97 8.02 4.57
CA LEU A 204 -0.43 7.64 4.44
C LEU A 204 -1.13 7.62 5.82
N SER A 205 -0.49 7.06 6.84
CA SER A 205 -1.01 7.03 8.19
C SER A 205 -1.26 8.44 8.76
N LYS A 206 -0.35 9.39 8.51
CA LYS A 206 -0.53 10.78 8.93
C LYS A 206 -1.71 11.44 8.23
N VAL A 207 -1.87 11.23 6.93
CA VAL A 207 -2.98 11.79 6.14
C VAL A 207 -4.32 11.22 6.62
N ILE A 208 -4.40 9.91 6.83
CA ILE A 208 -5.62 9.23 7.28
C ILE A 208 -6.02 9.65 8.70
N LYS A 209 -5.05 9.85 9.61
CA LYS A 209 -5.32 10.31 10.98
C LYS A 209 -5.78 11.77 11.06
N ALA A 210 -5.52 12.56 10.02
CA ALA A 210 -5.93 13.96 9.94
C ALA A 210 -7.35 14.16 9.37
N GLN A 211 -8.02 13.06 8.91
CA GLN A 211 -9.40 13.04 8.42
C GLN A 211 -10.39 12.86 9.58
#